data_3e319766ba70d346a74154183769a19a
#
_entry.id   3e319766ba70d346a74154183769a19a
#
_cell.length_a   1.000
_cell.length_b   1.000
_cell.length_c   1.000
_cell.angle_alpha   90.00
_cell.angle_beta   90.00
_cell.angle_gamma   90.00
#
_symmetry.space_group_name_H-M   'P 1'
#
loop_
_entity.id
_entity.type
_entity.pdbx_description
1 polymer ?
#
loop_
_entity_poly.entity_id
_entity_poly.type
_entity_poly.pdbx_seq_one_letter_code
_entity_poly.pdbx_strand_id
1 'polypeptide(L)'
;ESVNTWLDEAQVMENIRIQHKVLVGVAYKFLSSYGYINFGVSKAIKAIIPEDETKSTVIIIGAGLAGLAAARQLLAFGHRVAVVEGRSRPGGRVYTRKMEGGGHIAAADLGGSVITGLHGNPLGVLARQTSTPLHKIREKCPLYQPDGSPLAVDVDAKVEAQFNKLLDRSSLLREKMGLIAESISLGETLETLREDA
;
A
#
# COMPACT_ATOMS: atom_id res chain seq x y z
N GLU A 1 -18.06 -4.59 -9.49
CA GLU A 1 -16.59 -4.69 -9.40
C GLU A 1 -16.17 -6.12 -9.09
N SER A 2 -15.41 -6.72 -9.99
CA SER A 2 -15.01 -8.13 -9.92
C SER A 2 -13.78 -8.31 -9.04
N VAL A 3 -13.95 -8.28 -7.72
CA VAL A 3 -12.82 -8.34 -6.76
C VAL A 3 -12.15 -9.71 -6.73
N ASN A 4 -12.90 -10.79 -7.04
CA ASN A 4 -12.43 -12.18 -6.93
C ASN A 4 -12.36 -12.89 -8.28
N THR A 5 -12.52 -12.19 -9.39
CA THR A 5 -12.47 -12.75 -10.73
C THR A 5 -11.35 -12.12 -11.53
N TRP A 6 -10.73 -12.93 -12.36
CA TRP A 6 -9.76 -12.44 -13.34
C TRP A 6 -10.50 -11.66 -14.41
N LEU A 7 -10.02 -10.47 -14.72
CA LEU A 7 -10.52 -9.66 -15.82
C LEU A 7 -9.78 -10.05 -17.09
N ASP A 8 -10.49 -10.63 -18.05
CA ASP A 8 -9.93 -11.02 -19.35
C ASP A 8 -9.93 -9.83 -20.32
N GLU A 9 -8.93 -9.76 -21.20
CA GLU A 9 -8.86 -8.73 -22.26
C GLU A 9 -10.10 -8.76 -23.15
N ALA A 10 -10.61 -9.95 -23.51
CA ALA A 10 -11.80 -10.11 -24.31
C ALA A 10 -13.05 -9.51 -23.64
N GLN A 11 -13.23 -9.76 -22.35
CA GLN A 11 -14.33 -9.20 -21.56
C GLN A 11 -14.29 -7.67 -21.51
N VAL A 12 -13.09 -7.11 -21.37
CA VAL A 12 -12.91 -5.65 -21.39
C VAL A 12 -13.28 -5.07 -22.76
N MET A 13 -12.97 -5.81 -23.82
CA MET A 13 -13.20 -5.37 -25.19
C MET A 13 -14.66 -5.44 -25.65
N GLU A 14 -15.51 -6.24 -24.99
CA GLU A 14 -16.91 -6.45 -25.42
C GLU A 14 -17.69 -5.14 -25.55
N ASN A 15 -17.54 -4.26 -24.58
CA ASN A 15 -18.32 -3.01 -24.49
C ASN A 15 -17.56 -1.78 -25.02
N ILE A 16 -16.40 -1.97 -25.65
CA ILE A 16 -15.56 -0.88 -26.15
C ILE A 16 -15.82 -0.63 -27.64
N ARG A 17 -16.03 0.63 -27.99
CA ARG A 17 -16.17 1.03 -29.40
C ARG A 17 -14.90 0.66 -30.18
N ILE A 18 -15.07 0.20 -31.43
CA ILE A 18 -13.99 -0.36 -32.24
C ILE A 18 -12.76 0.56 -32.37
N GLN A 19 -13.01 1.87 -32.46
CA GLN A 19 -11.97 2.89 -32.58
C GLN A 19 -11.06 3.01 -31.34
N HIS A 20 -11.52 2.53 -30.18
CA HIS A 20 -10.77 2.60 -28.92
C HIS A 20 -10.15 1.25 -28.50
N LYS A 21 -10.46 0.16 -29.21
CA LYS A 21 -10.00 -1.19 -28.83
C LYS A 21 -8.49 -1.30 -28.75
N VAL A 22 -7.76 -0.69 -29.67
CA VAL A 22 -6.29 -0.73 -29.69
C VAL A 22 -5.72 -0.05 -28.43
N LEU A 23 -6.21 1.14 -28.10
CA LEU A 23 -5.77 1.88 -26.91
C LEU A 23 -6.09 1.12 -25.63
N VAL A 24 -7.31 0.59 -25.52
CA VAL A 24 -7.76 -0.19 -24.37
C VAL A 24 -6.94 -1.49 -24.21
N GLY A 25 -6.58 -2.17 -25.32
CA GLY A 25 -5.71 -3.35 -25.28
C GLY A 25 -4.32 -3.03 -24.78
N VAL A 26 -3.72 -1.92 -25.22
CA VAL A 26 -2.42 -1.46 -24.70
C VAL A 26 -2.53 -1.13 -23.21
N ALA A 27 -3.58 -0.42 -22.80
CA ALA A 27 -3.80 -0.09 -21.39
C ALA A 27 -4.04 -1.35 -20.54
N TYR A 28 -4.81 -2.32 -21.03
CA TYR A 28 -5.03 -3.58 -20.35
C TYR A 28 -3.72 -4.34 -20.11
N LYS A 29 -2.90 -4.48 -21.16
CA LYS A 29 -1.59 -5.14 -21.05
C LYS A 29 -0.67 -4.44 -20.05
N PHE A 30 -0.61 -3.11 -20.11
CA PHE A 30 0.14 -2.32 -19.14
C PHE A 30 -0.37 -2.56 -17.71
N LEU A 31 -1.67 -2.37 -17.47
CA LEU A 31 -2.26 -2.50 -16.13
C LEU A 31 -2.11 -3.91 -15.57
N SER A 32 -2.24 -4.96 -16.41
CA SER A 32 -2.03 -6.35 -15.99
C SER A 32 -0.56 -6.65 -15.69
N SER A 33 0.38 -6.16 -16.52
CA SER A 33 1.80 -6.38 -16.35
C SER A 33 2.37 -5.75 -15.08
N TYR A 34 1.80 -4.60 -14.70
CA TYR A 34 2.20 -3.89 -13.47
C TYR A 34 1.35 -4.26 -12.24
N GLY A 35 0.40 -5.17 -12.39
CA GLY A 35 -0.43 -5.64 -11.28
C GLY A 35 -1.48 -4.63 -10.78
N TYR A 36 -1.82 -3.61 -11.58
CA TYR A 36 -2.90 -2.68 -11.26
C TYR A 36 -4.29 -3.32 -11.40
N ILE A 37 -4.42 -4.29 -12.28
CA ILE A 37 -5.59 -5.16 -12.42
C ILE A 37 -5.13 -6.61 -12.29
N ASN A 38 -6.07 -7.51 -12.02
CA ASN A 38 -5.79 -8.94 -11.82
C ASN A 38 -4.81 -9.21 -10.66
N PHE A 39 -4.75 -8.28 -9.71
CA PHE A 39 -3.95 -8.39 -8.50
C PHE A 39 -4.74 -9.14 -7.41
N GLY A 40 -4.07 -9.96 -6.62
CA GLY A 40 -4.66 -10.53 -5.42
C GLY A 40 -4.76 -12.06 -5.40
N VAL A 41 -5.45 -12.60 -4.38
CA VAL A 41 -5.66 -14.04 -4.16
C VAL A 41 -6.97 -14.46 -4.81
N SER A 42 -6.98 -14.75 -6.09
CA SER A 42 -8.17 -15.27 -6.77
C SER A 42 -8.00 -16.76 -7.08
N LYS A 43 -9.09 -17.52 -6.96
CA LYS A 43 -9.13 -18.89 -7.48
C LYS A 43 -8.87 -18.92 -8.99
N ALA A 44 -9.21 -17.87 -9.69
CA ALA A 44 -8.94 -17.70 -11.11
C ALA A 44 -7.43 -17.63 -11.43
N ILE A 45 -6.59 -17.09 -10.53
CA ILE A 45 -5.14 -17.09 -10.73
C ILE A 45 -4.58 -18.50 -10.81
N LYS A 46 -5.11 -19.44 -10.02
CA LYS A 46 -4.68 -20.84 -10.08
C LYS A 46 -5.03 -21.53 -11.41
N ALA A 47 -6.10 -21.08 -12.07
CA ALA A 47 -6.51 -21.62 -13.37
C ALA A 47 -5.74 -21.03 -14.56
N ILE A 48 -5.01 -19.92 -14.34
CA ILE A 48 -4.29 -19.19 -15.40
C ILE A 48 -2.77 -19.40 -15.29
N ILE A 49 -2.27 -20.07 -14.23
CA ILE A 49 -0.87 -20.48 -14.16
C ILE A 49 -0.60 -21.35 -15.39
N PRO A 50 0.31 -20.99 -16.30
CA PRO A 50 0.62 -21.76 -17.49
C PRO A 50 0.99 -23.19 -17.08
N GLU A 51 0.43 -24.19 -17.77
CA GLU A 51 0.83 -25.59 -17.59
C GLU A 51 2.31 -25.79 -17.96
N ASP A 52 2.81 -25.00 -18.89
CA ASP A 52 4.24 -24.96 -19.22
C ASP A 52 4.97 -24.03 -18.24
N GLU A 53 5.58 -24.63 -17.23
CA GLU A 53 6.54 -23.93 -16.38
C GLU A 53 7.64 -23.29 -17.23
N THR A 54 7.82 -22.00 -17.11
CA THR A 54 9.02 -21.38 -17.69
C THR A 54 10.25 -22.05 -17.07
N LYS A 55 11.26 -22.33 -17.87
CA LYS A 55 12.50 -22.96 -17.38
C LYS A 55 13.29 -22.10 -16.39
N SER A 56 12.88 -20.84 -16.20
CA SER A 56 13.56 -19.89 -15.30
C SER A 56 13.10 -20.06 -13.87
N THR A 57 14.08 -20.07 -12.97
CA THR A 57 13.86 -20.03 -11.52
C THR A 57 14.29 -18.66 -11.01
N VAL A 58 13.44 -17.99 -10.25
CA VAL A 58 13.70 -16.68 -9.66
C VAL A 58 13.86 -16.84 -8.15
N ILE A 59 14.95 -16.32 -7.60
CA ILE A 59 15.18 -16.27 -6.16
C ILE A 59 14.82 -14.87 -5.67
N ILE A 60 13.95 -14.79 -4.66
CA ILE A 60 13.56 -13.56 -4.00
C ILE A 60 14.20 -13.53 -2.61
N ILE A 61 14.92 -12.47 -2.32
CA ILE A 61 15.56 -12.26 -1.02
C ILE A 61 14.63 -11.41 -0.15
N GLY A 62 14.11 -12.02 0.90
CA GLY A 62 13.21 -11.40 1.87
C GLY A 62 11.74 -11.78 1.67
N ALA A 63 11.13 -12.35 2.74
CA ALA A 63 9.72 -12.73 2.81
C ALA A 63 8.86 -11.66 3.50
N GLY A 64 9.14 -10.38 3.27
CA GLY A 64 8.26 -9.26 3.65
C GLY A 64 7.12 -9.08 2.64
N LEU A 65 6.27 -8.08 2.84
CA LEU A 65 5.12 -7.79 1.95
C LEU A 65 5.54 -7.67 0.48
N ALA A 66 6.60 -6.91 0.19
CA ALA A 66 7.09 -6.70 -1.16
C ALA A 66 7.61 -8.00 -1.81
N GLY A 67 8.42 -8.78 -1.07
CA GLY A 67 8.95 -10.05 -1.58
C GLY A 67 7.84 -11.09 -1.83
N LEU A 68 6.87 -11.19 -0.94
CA LEU A 68 5.72 -12.08 -1.11
C LEU A 68 4.80 -11.64 -2.27
N ALA A 69 4.62 -10.34 -2.47
CA ALA A 69 3.86 -9.82 -3.61
C ALA A 69 4.57 -10.13 -4.93
N ALA A 70 5.89 -9.92 -5.00
CA ALA A 70 6.71 -10.27 -6.15
C ALA A 70 6.68 -11.78 -6.43
N ALA A 71 6.80 -12.61 -5.40
CA ALA A 71 6.73 -14.06 -5.52
C ALA A 71 5.42 -14.51 -6.16
N ARG A 72 4.30 -13.97 -5.68
CA ARG A 72 2.98 -14.28 -6.22
C ARG A 72 2.82 -13.86 -7.68
N GLN A 73 3.31 -12.67 -8.02
CA GLN A 73 3.22 -12.16 -9.39
C GLN A 73 4.06 -13.01 -10.35
N LEU A 74 5.27 -13.39 -9.95
CA LEU A 74 6.14 -14.25 -10.74
C LEU A 74 5.58 -15.67 -10.92
N LEU A 75 4.97 -16.23 -9.87
CA LEU A 75 4.25 -17.50 -9.97
C LEU A 75 3.07 -17.42 -10.96
N ALA A 76 2.34 -16.30 -10.95
CA ALA A 76 1.26 -16.07 -11.92
C ALA A 76 1.77 -15.93 -13.37
N PHE A 77 3.04 -15.55 -13.57
CA PHE A 77 3.70 -15.55 -14.87
C PHE A 77 4.33 -16.90 -15.27
N GLY A 78 4.17 -17.94 -14.45
CA GLY A 78 4.67 -19.28 -14.73
C GLY A 78 6.14 -19.49 -14.37
N HIS A 79 6.77 -18.59 -13.63
CA HIS A 79 8.13 -18.78 -13.13
C HIS A 79 8.16 -19.68 -11.90
N ARG A 80 9.21 -20.48 -11.76
CA ARG A 80 9.52 -21.12 -10.48
C ARG A 80 10.12 -20.09 -9.55
N VAL A 81 9.63 -20.03 -8.30
CA VAL A 81 10.06 -19.01 -7.35
C VAL A 81 10.53 -19.67 -6.06
N ALA A 82 11.71 -19.26 -5.59
CA ALA A 82 12.21 -19.57 -4.27
C ALA A 82 12.34 -18.26 -3.46
N VAL A 83 11.77 -18.23 -2.26
CA VAL A 83 11.89 -17.08 -1.35
C VAL A 83 12.85 -17.43 -0.22
N VAL A 84 13.89 -16.63 -0.06
CA VAL A 84 14.89 -16.78 1.00
C VAL A 84 14.69 -15.69 2.04
N GLU A 85 14.54 -16.08 3.31
CA GLU A 85 14.30 -15.15 4.42
C GLU A 85 15.40 -15.33 5.48
N GLY A 86 15.98 -14.22 5.94
CA GLY A 86 17.02 -14.22 6.97
C GLY A 86 16.52 -14.40 8.39
N ARG A 87 15.24 -14.18 8.63
CA ARG A 87 14.60 -14.43 9.93
C ARG A 87 13.94 -15.80 9.93
N SER A 88 13.62 -16.30 11.13
CA SER A 88 12.89 -17.55 11.31
C SER A 88 11.38 -17.45 10.99
N ARG A 89 10.92 -16.32 10.47
CA ARG A 89 9.52 -16.03 10.15
C ARG A 89 9.37 -15.14 8.92
N PRO A 90 8.29 -15.29 8.12
CA PRO A 90 7.93 -14.33 7.10
C PRO A 90 7.30 -13.06 7.70
N GLY A 91 6.96 -12.10 6.86
CA GLY A 91 6.23 -10.87 7.19
C GLY A 91 7.11 -9.63 7.34
N GLY A 92 8.41 -9.81 7.68
CA GLY A 92 9.32 -8.68 7.83
C GLY A 92 8.90 -7.73 8.95
N ARG A 93 8.56 -6.48 8.60
CA ARG A 93 8.07 -5.42 9.51
C ARG A 93 6.58 -5.54 9.85
N VAL A 94 5.86 -6.50 9.29
CA VAL A 94 4.51 -6.90 9.71
C VAL A 94 4.64 -8.17 10.53
N TYR A 95 4.17 -8.12 11.77
CA TYR A 95 4.26 -9.26 12.68
C TYR A 95 3.15 -9.24 13.71
N THR A 96 2.35 -10.29 13.71
CA THR A 96 1.34 -10.52 14.73
C THR A 96 1.81 -11.64 15.66
N ARG A 97 1.91 -11.37 16.93
CA ARG A 97 2.25 -12.37 17.96
C ARG A 97 0.99 -12.88 18.63
N LYS A 98 0.78 -14.17 18.59
CA LYS A 98 -0.22 -14.83 19.43
C LYS A 98 0.31 -14.94 20.86
N MET A 99 -0.53 -14.64 21.82
CA MET A 99 -0.26 -14.73 23.24
C MET A 99 -1.32 -15.62 23.87
N GLU A 100 -0.87 -16.57 24.67
CA GLU A 100 -1.74 -17.51 25.37
C GLU A 100 -1.48 -17.40 26.87
N GLY A 101 -2.52 -17.31 27.67
CA GLY A 101 -2.42 -17.25 29.13
C GLY A 101 -3.78 -17.24 29.80
N GLY A 102 -3.90 -17.90 30.96
CA GLY A 102 -5.12 -17.91 31.74
C GLY A 102 -6.37 -18.44 31.03
N GLY A 103 -6.21 -19.32 30.02
CA GLY A 103 -7.34 -19.85 29.24
C GLY A 103 -7.81 -18.90 28.13
N HIS A 104 -7.14 -17.77 27.92
CA HIS A 104 -7.47 -16.80 26.88
C HIS A 104 -6.39 -16.77 25.79
N ILE A 105 -6.84 -16.54 24.56
CA ILE A 105 -5.96 -16.33 23.40
C ILE A 105 -6.13 -14.87 22.97
N ALA A 106 -5.02 -14.16 22.87
CA ALA A 106 -4.95 -12.81 22.35
C ALA A 106 -3.95 -12.72 21.20
N ALA A 107 -4.08 -11.70 20.38
CA ALA A 107 -3.11 -11.38 19.34
C ALA A 107 -2.67 -9.92 19.50
N ALA A 108 -1.36 -9.69 19.36
CA ALA A 108 -0.81 -8.34 19.35
C ALA A 108 -0.01 -8.12 18.07
N ASP A 109 -0.33 -7.04 17.39
CA ASP A 109 0.43 -6.58 16.24
C ASP A 109 1.66 -5.81 16.72
N LEU A 110 2.83 -6.40 16.48
CA LEU A 110 4.12 -5.83 16.87
C LEU A 110 4.82 -5.11 15.70
N GLY A 111 4.12 -4.88 14.62
CA GLY A 111 4.60 -4.24 13.41
C GLY A 111 3.52 -3.40 12.76
N GLY A 112 3.60 -3.23 11.44
CA GLY A 112 2.58 -2.52 10.68
C GLY A 112 1.22 -3.18 10.80
N SER A 113 0.22 -2.43 11.27
CA SER A 113 -1.14 -2.93 11.54
C SER A 113 -2.22 -2.02 10.94
N VAL A 114 -1.83 -0.85 10.44
CA VAL A 114 -2.74 0.16 9.89
C VAL A 114 -2.57 0.28 8.40
N ILE A 115 -3.69 0.28 7.68
CA ILE A 115 -3.76 0.57 6.25
C ILE A 115 -4.24 2.01 6.09
N THR A 116 -3.37 2.88 5.57
CA THR A 116 -3.70 4.28 5.33
C THR A 116 -4.36 4.44 3.98
N GLY A 117 -5.69 4.73 4.00
CA GLY A 117 -6.49 4.85 2.80
C GLY A 117 -6.77 3.51 2.11
N LEU A 118 -8.02 3.23 1.80
CA LEU A 118 -8.44 1.99 1.16
C LEU A 118 -8.63 2.15 -0.36
N HIS A 119 -8.92 3.36 -0.81
CA HIS A 119 -9.15 3.63 -2.22
C HIS A 119 -7.85 3.54 -3.00
N GLY A 120 -7.80 2.64 -3.99
CA GLY A 120 -6.59 2.38 -4.77
C GLY A 120 -5.46 1.64 -4.03
N ASN A 121 -5.65 1.27 -2.77
CA ASN A 121 -4.65 0.55 -2.00
C ASN A 121 -4.73 -0.96 -2.26
N PRO A 122 -3.64 -1.61 -2.72
CA PRO A 122 -3.61 -3.05 -2.97
C PRO A 122 -3.98 -3.89 -1.75
N LEU A 123 -3.62 -3.45 -0.54
CA LEU A 123 -3.96 -4.16 0.70
C LEU A 123 -5.46 -4.12 0.99
N GLY A 124 -6.16 -3.05 0.59
CA GLY A 124 -7.61 -2.98 0.66
C GLY A 124 -8.28 -4.00 -0.28
N VAL A 125 -7.70 -4.22 -1.47
CA VAL A 125 -8.15 -5.26 -2.40
C VAL A 125 -7.93 -6.65 -1.81
N LEU A 126 -6.72 -6.92 -1.29
CA LEU A 126 -6.38 -8.19 -0.66
C LEU A 126 -7.28 -8.51 0.54
N ALA A 127 -7.54 -7.55 1.41
CA ALA A 127 -8.43 -7.73 2.55
C ALA A 127 -9.83 -8.18 2.10
N ARG A 128 -10.39 -7.58 1.05
CA ARG A 128 -11.68 -7.99 0.47
C ARG A 128 -11.61 -9.40 -0.12
N GLN A 129 -10.55 -9.73 -0.86
CA GLN A 129 -10.38 -11.05 -1.50
C GLN A 129 -10.19 -12.18 -0.50
N THR A 130 -9.54 -11.90 0.62
CA THR A 130 -9.32 -12.88 1.70
C THR A 130 -10.41 -12.87 2.75
N SER A 131 -11.45 -12.01 2.58
CA SER A 131 -12.51 -11.80 3.57
C SER A 131 -11.97 -11.42 4.95
N THR A 132 -10.85 -10.69 4.97
CA THR A 132 -10.24 -10.20 6.20
C THR A 132 -10.99 -8.95 6.67
N PRO A 133 -11.62 -8.96 7.84
CA PRO A 133 -12.32 -7.80 8.35
C PRO A 133 -11.34 -6.66 8.66
N LEU A 134 -11.69 -5.45 8.25
CA LEU A 134 -10.96 -4.24 8.59
C LEU A 134 -11.75 -3.45 9.63
N HIS A 135 -11.06 -2.96 10.64
CA HIS A 135 -11.64 -2.10 11.66
C HIS A 135 -11.29 -0.64 11.37
N LYS A 136 -12.30 0.21 11.26
CA LYS A 136 -12.07 1.66 11.10
C LYS A 136 -11.51 2.22 12.41
N ILE A 137 -10.33 2.82 12.35
CA ILE A 137 -9.72 3.52 13.48
C ILE A 137 -10.52 4.80 13.74
N ARG A 138 -10.69 5.14 15.01
CA ARG A 138 -11.36 6.38 15.41
C ARG A 138 -10.54 7.59 14.96
N GLU A 139 -11.18 8.56 14.35
CA GLU A 139 -10.53 9.79 13.87
C GLU A 139 -10.25 10.77 15.02
N LYS A 140 -11.05 10.69 16.09
CA LYS A 140 -10.89 11.56 17.26
C LYS A 140 -9.69 11.09 18.09
N CYS A 141 -8.60 11.84 18.02
CA CYS A 141 -7.36 11.61 18.75
C CYS A 141 -6.99 12.88 19.54
N PRO A 142 -7.63 13.13 20.71
CA PRO A 142 -7.35 14.34 21.47
C PRO A 142 -5.95 14.34 22.03
N LEU A 143 -5.30 15.49 22.00
CA LEU A 143 -4.04 15.73 22.67
C LEU A 143 -4.28 16.08 24.15
N TYR A 144 -3.37 15.65 25.01
CA TYR A 144 -3.44 15.91 26.44
C TYR A 144 -2.21 16.68 26.89
N GLN A 145 -2.41 17.61 27.81
CA GLN A 145 -1.33 18.34 28.46
C GLN A 145 -0.63 17.46 29.52
N PRO A 146 0.55 17.84 30.00
CA PRO A 146 1.26 17.06 31.03
C PRO A 146 0.49 16.85 32.33
N ASP A 147 -0.48 17.71 32.64
CA ASP A 147 -1.38 17.59 33.81
C ASP A 147 -2.55 16.63 33.59
N GLY A 148 -2.65 16.05 32.37
CA GLY A 148 -3.74 15.13 31.98
C GLY A 148 -5.01 15.83 31.50
N SER A 149 -5.05 17.15 31.42
CA SER A 149 -6.17 17.87 30.83
C SER A 149 -6.14 17.80 29.30
N PRO A 150 -7.28 17.71 28.60
CA PRO A 150 -7.28 17.75 27.14
C PRO A 150 -6.88 19.13 26.63
N LEU A 151 -6.10 19.17 25.57
CA LEU A 151 -5.81 20.42 24.86
C LEU A 151 -7.10 20.98 24.25
N ALA A 152 -7.25 22.32 24.31
CA ALA A 152 -8.39 22.99 23.71
C ALA A 152 -8.42 22.75 22.19
N VAL A 153 -9.57 22.32 21.68
CA VAL A 153 -9.75 21.90 20.28
C VAL A 153 -9.44 23.04 19.30
N ASP A 154 -9.73 24.26 19.66
CA ASP A 154 -9.44 25.43 18.82
C ASP A 154 -7.93 25.74 18.72
N VAL A 155 -7.17 25.45 19.76
CA VAL A 155 -5.70 25.57 19.75
C VAL A 155 -5.10 24.51 18.85
N ASP A 156 -5.50 23.26 19.00
CA ASP A 156 -5.06 22.14 18.17
C ASP A 156 -5.34 22.41 16.69
N ALA A 157 -6.58 22.79 16.36
CA ALA A 157 -6.99 23.10 14.99
C ALA A 157 -6.21 24.30 14.38
N LYS A 158 -5.89 25.32 15.17
CA LYS A 158 -5.08 26.44 14.68
C LYS A 158 -3.65 26.02 14.36
N VAL A 159 -3.03 25.23 15.24
CA VAL A 159 -1.66 24.73 15.04
C VAL A 159 -1.60 23.81 13.80
N GLU A 160 -2.57 22.90 13.66
CA GLU A 160 -2.67 22.03 12.49
C GLU A 160 -2.81 22.84 11.20
N ALA A 161 -3.71 23.82 11.17
CA ALA A 161 -3.91 24.67 10.00
C ALA A 161 -2.64 25.48 9.63
N GLN A 162 -1.92 26.00 10.62
CA GLN A 162 -0.67 26.70 10.39
C GLN A 162 0.42 25.77 9.87
N PHE A 163 0.56 24.58 10.45
CA PHE A 163 1.53 23.59 10.00
C PHE A 163 1.26 23.13 8.56
N ASN A 164 0.01 22.85 8.22
CA ASN A 164 -0.37 22.49 6.87
C ASN A 164 -0.07 23.61 5.87
N LYS A 165 -0.33 24.87 6.25
CA LYS A 165 0.03 26.03 5.42
C LYS A 165 1.54 26.15 5.17
N LEU A 166 2.37 25.83 6.18
CA LEU A 166 3.83 25.80 6.01
C LEU A 166 4.26 24.68 5.05
N LEU A 167 3.66 23.50 5.15
CA LEU A 167 3.91 22.37 4.23
C LEU A 167 3.53 22.72 2.79
N ASP A 168 2.38 23.36 2.57
CA ASP A 168 1.95 23.80 1.24
C ASP A 168 2.91 24.83 0.65
N ARG A 169 3.33 25.83 1.46
CA ARG A 169 4.33 26.83 1.05
C ARG A 169 5.67 26.18 0.72
N SER A 170 6.11 25.21 1.50
CA SER A 170 7.36 24.49 1.25
C SER A 170 7.30 23.68 -0.05
N SER A 171 6.18 23.07 -0.36
CA SER A 171 5.96 22.36 -1.62
C SER A 171 6.02 23.29 -2.83
N LEU A 172 5.36 24.45 -2.76
CA LEU A 172 5.42 25.48 -3.80
C LEU A 172 6.83 26.07 -3.97
N LEU A 173 7.56 26.22 -2.87
CA LEU A 173 8.96 26.70 -2.89
C LEU A 173 9.85 25.69 -3.60
N ARG A 174 9.70 24.40 -3.30
CA ARG A 174 10.40 23.30 -3.96
C ARG A 174 10.20 23.30 -5.48
N GLU A 175 8.97 23.49 -5.94
CA GLU A 175 8.67 23.58 -7.37
C GLU A 175 9.39 24.76 -8.05
N LYS A 176 9.46 25.91 -7.39
CA LYS A 176 10.14 27.12 -7.90
C LYS A 176 11.66 27.00 -7.90
N MET A 177 12.24 26.33 -6.93
CA MET A 177 13.69 26.19 -6.77
C MET A 177 14.29 25.09 -7.65
N GLY A 178 13.48 24.14 -8.13
CA GLY A 178 13.95 23.05 -8.98
C GLY A 178 15.09 22.23 -8.31
N LEU A 179 16.19 22.03 -9.02
CA LEU A 179 17.33 21.24 -8.54
C LEU A 179 18.00 21.79 -7.26
N ILE A 180 17.91 23.09 -7.01
CA ILE A 180 18.48 23.70 -5.78
C ILE A 180 17.77 23.18 -4.53
N ALA A 181 16.49 22.80 -4.65
CA ALA A 181 15.72 22.26 -3.54
C ALA A 181 16.28 20.91 -3.02
N GLU A 182 17.06 20.19 -3.81
CA GLU A 182 17.66 18.91 -3.40
C GLU A 182 18.72 19.07 -2.30
N SER A 183 19.31 20.26 -2.17
CA SER A 183 20.34 20.57 -1.17
C SER A 183 19.79 21.13 0.15
N ILE A 184 18.47 21.38 0.24
CA ILE A 184 17.84 22.01 1.40
C ILE A 184 16.92 20.99 2.08
N SER A 185 17.05 20.86 3.40
CA SER A 185 16.18 19.97 4.16
C SER A 185 14.77 20.56 4.34
N LEU A 186 13.75 19.69 4.45
CA LEU A 186 12.39 20.12 4.74
C LEU A 186 12.32 20.86 6.09
N GLY A 187 13.06 20.39 7.11
CA GLY A 187 13.08 21.01 8.43
C GLY A 187 13.59 22.44 8.37
N GLU A 188 14.68 22.69 7.67
CA GLU A 188 15.25 24.03 7.48
C GLU A 188 14.29 24.95 6.72
N THR A 189 13.64 24.43 5.67
CA THR A 189 12.64 25.20 4.94
C THR A 189 11.44 25.59 5.81
N LEU A 190 10.92 24.65 6.61
CA LEU A 190 9.78 24.92 7.50
C LEU A 190 10.14 25.95 8.57
N GLU A 191 11.35 25.90 9.12
CA GLU A 191 11.81 26.84 10.13
C GLU A 191 11.95 28.26 9.56
N THR A 192 12.57 28.40 8.39
CA THR A 192 12.65 29.67 7.66
C THR A 192 11.27 30.25 7.38
N LEU A 193 10.36 29.42 6.85
CA LEU A 193 8.98 29.86 6.55
C LEU A 193 8.17 30.22 7.80
N ARG A 194 8.49 29.62 8.95
CA ARG A 194 7.87 29.93 10.24
C ARG A 194 8.34 31.30 10.77
N GLU A 195 9.62 31.62 10.60
CA GLU A 195 10.19 32.92 11.00
C GLU A 195 9.67 34.07 10.15
N ASP A 196 9.34 33.79 8.88
CA ASP A 196 8.79 34.77 7.93
C ASP A 196 7.25 34.94 8.05
N ALA A 197 6.59 34.25 8.96
CA ALA A 197 5.13 34.22 9.07
C ALA A 197 4.58 35.05 10.20
#